data_39839d7ed98f2f09dd6216a7d80e6082
#
_entry.id   39839d7ed98f2f09dd6216a7d80e6082
#
_cell.length_a   1.000
_cell.length_b   1.000
_cell.length_c   1.000
_cell.angle_alpha   90.00
_cell.angle_beta   90.00
_cell.angle_gamma   90.00
#
_symmetry.space_group_name_H-M   'P 1'
#
loop_
_entity.id
_entity.type
_entity.pdbx_description
1 polymer ?
#
loop_
_entity_poly.entity_id
_entity_poly.type
_entity_poly.pdbx_seq_one_letter_code
_entity_poly.pdbx_strand_id
1 'polypeptide(L)'
;MYKAPQGVREFFLLVARLAIGVVFFAHGWQKFFSNGMDAVTNAFAQAGIPLPVISAWFTALVELIGGAAFILGLLMPLVSILFAVVMAGALVFVHAKAGLFAPVGYEYVLVLGTAALAVGFSGSKYSVDGMVSGRSKQAVSS
;
A
#
# COMPACT_ATOMS: atom_id res chain seq x y z
N MET A 1 -29.57 -4.50 2.96
CA MET A 1 -28.32 -3.77 2.71
C MET A 1 -28.21 -3.46 1.23
N TYR A 2 -28.00 -2.21 0.85
CA TYR A 2 -27.92 -1.80 -0.56
C TYR A 2 -26.68 -2.43 -1.21
N LYS A 3 -26.87 -3.04 -2.38
CA LYS A 3 -25.77 -3.56 -3.20
C LYS A 3 -25.62 -2.65 -4.42
N ALA A 4 -24.48 -1.98 -4.52
CA ALA A 4 -24.18 -1.17 -5.70
C ALA A 4 -24.11 -2.05 -6.97
N PRO A 5 -24.53 -1.54 -8.14
CA PRO A 5 -24.31 -2.23 -9.40
C PRO A 5 -22.85 -2.59 -9.60
N GLN A 6 -22.59 -3.76 -10.21
CA GLN A 6 -21.22 -4.27 -10.33
C GLN A 6 -20.27 -3.30 -11.04
N GLY A 7 -20.71 -2.67 -12.12
CA GLY A 7 -19.89 -1.69 -12.84
C GLY A 7 -19.49 -0.47 -12.00
N VAL A 8 -20.40 0.03 -11.17
CA VAL A 8 -20.15 1.15 -10.25
C VAL A 8 -19.11 0.74 -9.18
N ARG A 9 -19.29 -0.44 -8.61
CA ARG A 9 -18.36 -0.99 -7.63
C ARG A 9 -16.95 -1.14 -8.22
N GLU A 10 -16.84 -1.75 -9.40
CA GLU A 10 -15.55 -1.96 -10.08
C GLU A 10 -14.86 -0.64 -10.42
N PHE A 11 -15.62 0.37 -10.86
CA PHE A 11 -15.07 1.70 -11.13
C PHE A 11 -14.48 2.35 -9.87
N PHE A 12 -15.21 2.36 -8.77
CA PHE A 12 -14.70 2.97 -7.54
C PHE A 12 -13.54 2.17 -6.90
N LEU A 13 -13.53 0.86 -7.03
CA LEU A 13 -12.38 0.04 -6.64
C LEU A 13 -11.14 0.38 -7.47
N LEU A 14 -11.30 0.59 -8.77
CA LEU A 14 -10.20 1.02 -9.63
C LEU A 14 -9.65 2.39 -9.20
N VAL A 15 -10.52 3.37 -8.97
CA VAL A 15 -10.13 4.70 -8.51
C VAL A 15 -9.37 4.64 -7.18
N ALA A 16 -9.90 3.91 -6.20
CA ALA A 16 -9.26 3.74 -4.90
C ALA A 16 -7.90 3.05 -5.02
N ARG A 17 -7.80 2.01 -5.84
CA ARG A 17 -6.54 1.28 -6.08
C ARG A 17 -5.48 2.18 -6.71
N LEU A 18 -5.83 2.96 -7.72
CA LEU A 18 -4.91 3.88 -8.38
C LEU A 18 -4.43 4.96 -7.41
N ALA A 19 -5.33 5.55 -6.63
CA ALA A 19 -4.98 6.56 -5.64
C ALA A 19 -4.01 6.02 -4.57
N ILE A 20 -4.31 4.88 -3.99
CA ILE A 20 -3.46 4.23 -2.99
C ILE A 20 -2.10 3.86 -3.58
N GLY A 21 -2.09 3.25 -4.75
CA GLY A 21 -0.85 2.83 -5.43
C GLY A 21 0.06 4.01 -5.76
N VAL A 22 -0.50 5.10 -6.27
CA VAL A 22 0.25 6.34 -6.57
C VAL A 22 0.85 6.96 -5.31
N VAL A 23 0.11 7.01 -4.21
CA VAL A 23 0.60 7.54 -2.94
C VAL A 23 1.79 6.72 -2.43
N PHE A 24 1.68 5.40 -2.40
CA PHE A 24 2.80 4.55 -1.98
C PHE A 24 4.00 4.65 -2.93
N PHE A 25 3.75 4.61 -4.23
CA PHE A 25 4.81 4.76 -5.23
C PHE A 25 5.56 6.09 -5.07
N ALA A 26 4.85 7.19 -4.89
CA ALA A 26 5.43 8.51 -4.69
C ALA A 26 6.30 8.57 -3.42
N HIS A 27 5.85 7.95 -2.32
CA HIS A 27 6.62 7.87 -1.09
C HIS A 27 7.89 7.03 -1.24
N GLY A 28 7.81 5.89 -1.94
CA GLY A 28 8.97 5.08 -2.26
C GLY A 28 9.96 5.81 -3.16
N TRP A 29 9.46 6.47 -4.19
CA TRP A 29 10.27 7.32 -5.07
C TRP A 29 11.00 8.42 -4.32
N GLN A 30 10.29 9.12 -3.43
CA GLN A 30 10.86 10.16 -2.59
C GLN A 30 12.03 9.65 -1.73
N LYS A 31 11.89 8.45 -1.14
CA LYS A 31 12.95 7.84 -0.33
C LYS A 31 14.22 7.57 -1.14
N PHE A 32 14.07 7.01 -2.34
CA PHE A 32 15.22 6.67 -3.18
C PHE A 32 15.89 7.88 -3.85
N PHE A 33 15.08 8.77 -4.42
CA PHE A 33 15.58 9.78 -5.37
C PHE A 33 15.56 11.21 -4.83
N SER A 34 14.70 11.54 -3.88
CA SER A 34 14.63 12.88 -3.32
C SER A 34 15.42 13.00 -2.01
N ASN A 35 15.17 12.11 -1.05
CA ASN A 35 15.83 12.13 0.26
C ASN A 35 17.16 11.38 0.23
N GLY A 36 17.23 10.26 -0.50
CA GLY A 36 18.33 9.31 -0.46
C GLY A 36 18.24 8.33 0.71
N MET A 37 18.73 7.11 0.50
CA MET A 37 18.59 6.03 1.48
C MET A 37 19.39 6.26 2.77
N ASP A 38 20.48 7.01 2.74
CA ASP A 38 21.24 7.36 3.94
C ASP A 38 20.42 8.26 4.87
N ALA A 39 19.75 9.28 4.32
CA ALA A 39 18.87 10.16 5.09
C ALA A 39 17.67 9.41 5.66
N VAL A 40 17.07 8.51 4.89
CA VAL A 40 15.94 7.67 5.33
C VAL A 40 16.39 6.74 6.46
N THR A 41 17.55 6.10 6.33
CA THR A 41 18.10 5.22 7.35
C THR A 41 18.37 5.98 8.65
N ASN A 42 18.95 7.18 8.56
CA ASN A 42 19.18 8.03 9.73
C ASN A 42 17.87 8.44 10.42
N ALA A 43 16.85 8.79 9.65
CA ALA A 43 15.53 9.12 10.19
C ALA A 43 14.90 7.91 10.92
N PHE A 44 15.05 6.72 10.37
CA PHE A 44 14.56 5.48 11.00
C PHE A 44 15.29 5.18 12.29
N ALA A 45 16.61 5.37 12.33
CA ALA A 45 17.41 5.21 13.54
C ALA A 45 16.97 6.21 14.63
N GLN A 46 16.76 7.46 14.29
CA GLN A 46 16.28 8.49 15.22
C GLN A 46 14.87 8.22 15.74
N ALA A 47 14.01 7.60 14.94
CA ALA A 47 12.67 7.19 15.35
C ALA A 47 12.67 5.94 16.24
N GLY A 48 13.80 5.31 16.46
CA GLY A 48 13.93 4.09 17.28
C GLY A 48 13.49 2.82 16.56
N ILE A 49 13.40 2.84 15.24
CA ILE A 49 13.03 1.65 14.44
C ILE A 49 14.21 0.66 14.50
N PRO A 50 13.96 -0.61 14.87
CA PRO A 50 15.02 -1.61 14.93
C PRO A 50 15.59 -1.92 13.54
N LEU A 51 16.88 -2.26 13.49
CA LEU A 51 17.58 -2.58 12.24
C LEU A 51 17.37 -1.51 11.17
N PRO A 52 17.75 -0.24 11.40
CA PRO A 52 17.30 0.90 10.58
C PRO A 52 17.70 0.78 9.12
N VAL A 53 18.86 0.21 8.78
CA VAL A 53 19.25 -0.02 7.38
C VAL A 53 18.28 -0.98 6.70
N ILE A 54 18.03 -2.14 7.30
CA ILE A 54 17.15 -3.17 6.74
C ILE A 54 15.71 -2.65 6.67
N SER A 55 15.23 -2.02 7.75
CA SER A 55 13.87 -1.47 7.82
C SER A 55 13.65 -0.35 6.80
N ALA A 56 14.63 0.53 6.60
CA ALA A 56 14.55 1.61 5.61
C ALA A 56 14.47 1.06 4.18
N TRP A 57 15.34 0.11 3.83
CA TRP A 57 15.33 -0.52 2.51
C TRP A 57 14.06 -1.33 2.27
N PHE A 58 13.62 -2.11 3.25
CA PHE A 58 12.36 -2.85 3.18
C PHE A 58 11.19 -1.92 2.90
N THR A 59 11.04 -0.86 3.69
CA THR A 59 9.97 0.12 3.54
C THR A 59 10.01 0.80 2.17
N ALA A 60 11.17 1.29 1.75
CA ALA A 60 11.32 1.97 0.47
C ALA A 60 11.00 1.05 -0.73
N LEU A 61 11.46 -0.20 -0.70
CA LEU A 61 11.18 -1.18 -1.75
C LEU A 61 9.70 -1.58 -1.77
N VAL A 62 9.10 -1.84 -0.61
CA VAL A 62 7.66 -2.15 -0.51
C VAL A 62 6.83 -1.00 -1.08
N GLU A 63 7.13 0.23 -0.71
CA GLU A 63 6.40 1.40 -1.20
C GLU A 63 6.57 1.61 -2.70
N LEU A 64 7.78 1.51 -3.23
CA LEU A 64 8.05 1.75 -4.64
C LEU A 64 7.52 0.61 -5.52
N ILE A 65 7.98 -0.60 -5.28
CA ILE A 65 7.60 -1.78 -6.08
C ILE A 65 6.16 -2.17 -5.79
N GLY A 66 5.77 -2.18 -4.53
CA GLY A 66 4.39 -2.45 -4.12
C GLY A 66 3.41 -1.42 -4.67
N GLY A 67 3.77 -0.14 -4.68
CA GLY A 67 2.97 0.93 -5.29
C GLY A 67 2.72 0.68 -6.77
N ALA A 68 3.76 0.34 -7.53
CA ALA A 68 3.64 -0.01 -8.94
C ALA A 68 2.77 -1.26 -9.14
N ALA A 69 2.98 -2.30 -8.34
CA ALA A 69 2.19 -3.53 -8.38
C ALA A 69 0.71 -3.27 -8.05
N PHE A 70 0.44 -2.40 -7.08
CA PHE A 70 -0.91 -2.02 -6.69
C PHE A 70 -1.64 -1.24 -7.80
N ILE A 71 -0.94 -0.33 -8.49
CA ILE A 71 -1.48 0.39 -9.65
C ILE A 71 -1.91 -0.61 -10.74
N LEU A 72 -1.08 -1.61 -11.03
CA LEU A 72 -1.37 -2.66 -12.01
C LEU A 72 -2.42 -3.66 -11.51
N GLY A 73 -2.65 -3.73 -10.21
CA GLY A 73 -3.50 -4.75 -9.60
C GLY A 73 -2.84 -6.13 -9.59
N LEU A 74 -1.54 -6.19 -9.33
CA LEU A 74 -0.74 -7.40 -9.29
C LEU A 74 -0.47 -7.81 -7.85
N LEU A 75 -0.72 -9.11 -7.52
CA LEU A 75 -0.50 -9.68 -6.18
C LEU A 75 -1.14 -8.83 -5.07
N MET A 76 -2.34 -8.37 -5.31
CA MET A 76 -3.04 -7.38 -4.49
C MET A 76 -3.11 -7.76 -2.99
N PRO A 77 -3.53 -8.99 -2.60
CA PRO A 77 -3.57 -9.34 -1.18
C PRO A 77 -2.21 -9.28 -0.51
N LEU A 78 -1.17 -9.81 -1.15
CA LEU A 78 0.19 -9.78 -0.62
C LEU A 78 0.71 -8.35 -0.45
N VAL A 79 0.58 -7.54 -1.49
CA VAL A 79 1.04 -6.15 -1.47
C VAL A 79 0.29 -5.35 -0.40
N SER A 80 -1.02 -5.56 -0.25
CA SER A 80 -1.81 -4.86 0.78
C SER A 80 -1.39 -5.23 2.20
N ILE A 81 -1.01 -6.48 2.45
CA ILE A 81 -0.46 -6.90 3.74
C ILE A 81 0.88 -6.21 4.01
N LEU A 82 1.77 -6.15 3.01
CA LEU A 82 3.06 -5.45 3.13
C LEU A 82 2.86 -3.96 3.41
N PHE A 83 1.91 -3.32 2.74
CA PHE A 83 1.53 -1.92 3.01
C PHE A 83 1.02 -1.75 4.45
N ALA A 84 0.17 -2.66 4.92
CA ALA A 84 -0.33 -2.61 6.29
C ALA A 84 0.80 -2.75 7.31
N VAL A 85 1.77 -3.62 7.07
CA VAL A 85 2.95 -3.78 7.93
C VAL A 85 3.78 -2.49 7.98
N VAL A 86 4.04 -1.87 6.83
CA VAL A 86 4.77 -0.60 6.74
C VAL A 86 4.00 0.51 7.46
N MET A 87 2.70 0.61 7.27
CA MET A 87 1.87 1.62 7.93
C MET A 87 1.76 1.38 9.44
N ALA A 88 1.68 0.14 9.89
CA ALA A 88 1.72 -0.20 11.31
C ALA A 88 3.04 0.23 11.97
N GLY A 89 4.16 0.00 11.29
CA GLY A 89 5.46 0.49 11.74
C GLY A 89 5.52 2.02 11.82
N ALA A 90 5.03 2.71 10.81
CA ALA A 90 4.95 4.17 10.80
C ALA A 90 4.05 4.69 11.94
N LEU A 91 2.92 4.04 12.20
CA LEU A 91 2.04 4.39 13.29
C LEU A 91 2.76 4.27 14.64
N VAL A 92 3.37 3.12 14.90
CA VAL A 92 3.96 2.81 16.20
C VAL A 92 5.21 3.66 16.47
N PHE A 93 6.12 3.78 15.52
CA PHE A 93 7.44 4.39 15.74
C PHE A 93 7.49 5.88 15.44
N VAL A 94 6.63 6.39 14.56
CA VAL A 94 6.72 7.77 14.09
C VAL A 94 5.55 8.62 14.59
N HIS A 95 4.32 8.12 14.49
CA HIS A 95 3.12 8.94 14.64
C HIS A 95 2.37 8.75 15.96
N ALA A 96 2.55 7.65 16.69
CA ALA A 96 1.75 7.32 17.87
C ALA A 96 1.81 8.40 18.96
N LYS A 97 2.99 8.99 19.16
CA LYS A 97 3.21 10.03 20.19
C LYS A 97 2.50 11.34 19.89
N ALA A 98 2.23 11.63 18.62
CA ALA A 98 1.57 12.87 18.19
C ALA A 98 0.04 12.80 18.31
N GLY A 99 -0.52 11.62 18.64
CA GLY A 99 -1.96 11.42 18.72
C GLY A 99 -2.61 11.21 17.35
N LEU A 100 -3.93 11.29 17.32
CA LEU A 100 -4.72 10.94 16.12
C LEU A 100 -4.58 11.97 14.98
N PHE A 101 -4.56 13.26 15.31
CA PHE A 101 -4.82 14.31 14.33
C PHE A 101 -3.60 14.74 13.51
N ALA A 102 -3.85 14.99 12.20
CA ALA A 102 -2.89 15.62 11.30
C ALA A 102 -2.42 17.01 11.81
N PRO A 103 -1.23 17.51 11.38
CA PRO A 103 -0.41 16.97 10.29
C PRO A 103 0.55 15.83 10.68
N VAL A 104 0.83 15.63 11.95
CA VAL A 104 1.82 14.64 12.41
C VAL A 104 1.22 13.44 13.12
N GLY A 105 -0.10 13.44 13.33
CA GLY A 105 -0.82 12.34 13.97
C GLY A 105 -0.92 11.09 13.09
N TYR A 106 -1.44 10.01 13.66
CA TYR A 106 -1.49 8.71 12.99
C TYR A 106 -2.74 8.48 12.12
N GLU A 107 -3.67 9.44 12.03
CA GLU A 107 -4.90 9.28 11.24
C GLU A 107 -4.63 8.91 9.78
N TYR A 108 -3.66 9.55 9.14
CA TYR A 108 -3.32 9.31 7.74
C TYR A 108 -2.80 7.89 7.52
N VAL A 109 -1.83 7.45 8.31
CA VAL A 109 -1.25 6.10 8.16
C VAL A 109 -2.26 4.99 8.53
N LEU A 110 -3.13 5.25 9.50
CA LEU A 110 -4.20 4.35 9.87
C LEU A 110 -5.21 4.16 8.73
N VAL A 111 -5.71 5.25 8.17
CA VAL A 111 -6.68 5.20 7.06
C VAL A 111 -6.04 4.60 5.81
N LEU A 112 -4.82 4.97 5.48
CA LEU A 112 -4.12 4.46 4.30
C LEU A 112 -3.86 2.95 4.40
N GLY A 113 -3.40 2.46 5.56
CA GLY A 113 -3.15 1.04 5.79
C GLY A 113 -4.42 0.19 5.74
N THR A 114 -5.48 0.64 6.39
CA THR A 114 -6.78 -0.06 6.40
C THR A 114 -7.46 -0.03 5.03
N ALA A 115 -7.39 1.09 4.32
CA ALA A 115 -7.90 1.20 2.95
C ALA A 115 -7.16 0.27 1.97
N ALA A 116 -5.83 0.17 2.10
CA ALA A 116 -5.04 -0.74 1.28
C ALA A 116 -5.45 -2.21 1.49
N LEU A 117 -5.69 -2.62 2.73
CA LEU A 117 -6.20 -3.96 3.03
C LEU A 117 -7.59 -4.21 2.43
N ALA A 118 -8.51 -3.26 2.60
CA ALA A 118 -9.87 -3.39 2.07
C ALA A 118 -9.87 -3.53 0.55
N VAL A 119 -9.12 -2.69 -0.14
CA VAL A 119 -9.01 -2.73 -1.61
C VAL A 119 -8.23 -3.96 -2.08
N GLY A 120 -7.15 -4.34 -1.40
CA GLY A 120 -6.31 -5.48 -1.76
C GLY A 120 -7.04 -6.81 -1.73
N PHE A 121 -7.99 -6.98 -0.81
CA PHE A 121 -8.78 -8.20 -0.65
C PHE A 121 -10.15 -8.16 -1.33
N SER A 122 -10.53 -7.05 -1.95
CA SER A 122 -11.87 -6.94 -2.58
C SER A 122 -11.99 -7.61 -3.94
N GLY A 123 -10.87 -7.85 -4.63
CA GLY A 123 -10.85 -8.37 -6.00
C GLY A 123 -11.40 -7.36 -7.03
N SER A 124 -10.84 -7.32 -8.20
CA SER A 124 -11.30 -6.47 -9.29
C SER A 124 -11.04 -7.15 -10.64
N LYS A 125 -12.00 -7.08 -11.55
CA LYS A 125 -11.81 -7.56 -12.91
C LYS A 125 -10.85 -6.68 -13.73
N TYR A 126 -10.69 -5.43 -13.38
CA TYR A 126 -9.77 -4.49 -14.04
C TYR A 126 -8.38 -4.50 -13.40
N SER A 127 -7.84 -5.70 -13.18
CA SER A 127 -6.53 -5.90 -12.58
C SER A 127 -5.81 -7.07 -13.24
N VAL A 128 -4.49 -7.12 -13.11
CA VAL A 128 -3.70 -8.26 -13.60
C VAL A 128 -4.14 -9.55 -12.89
N ASP A 129 -4.36 -9.50 -11.58
CA ASP A 129 -4.86 -10.65 -10.80
C ASP A 129 -6.23 -11.13 -11.31
N GLY A 130 -7.12 -10.20 -11.63
CA GLY A 130 -8.44 -10.51 -12.20
C GLY A 130 -8.36 -11.17 -13.59
N MET A 131 -7.44 -10.72 -14.43
CA MET A 131 -7.21 -11.29 -15.76
C MET A 131 -6.64 -12.71 -15.67
N VAL A 132 -5.69 -12.95 -14.79
CA VAL A 132 -5.10 -14.27 -14.56
C VAL A 132 -6.13 -15.25 -14.00
N SER A 133 -6.92 -14.84 -13.01
CA SER A 133 -8.00 -15.66 -12.45
C SER A 133 -9.07 -16.02 -13.47
N GLY A 134 -9.44 -15.10 -14.37
CA GLY A 134 -10.38 -15.33 -15.47
C GLY A 134 -9.88 -16.38 -16.45
N ARG A 135 -8.61 -16.34 -16.82
CA ARG A 135 -7.97 -17.33 -17.71
C ARG A 135 -7.94 -18.73 -17.08
N SER A 136 -7.61 -18.83 -15.79
CA SER A 136 -7.61 -20.12 -15.08
C SER A 136 -8.99 -20.77 -15.07
N LYS A 137 -10.06 -20.02 -14.87
CA LYS A 137 -11.44 -20.52 -14.89
C LYS A 137 -11.84 -21.04 -16.28
N GLN A 138 -11.44 -20.36 -17.35
CA GLN A 138 -11.69 -20.80 -18.72
C GLN A 138 -10.94 -22.09 -19.08
N ALA A 139 -9.71 -22.25 -18.62
CA ALA A 139 -8.90 -23.43 -18.87
C ALA A 139 -9.45 -24.70 -18.17
N VAL A 140 -10.13 -24.54 -17.03
CA VAL A 140 -10.74 -25.67 -16.29
C VAL A 140 -12.11 -26.07 -16.86
N SER A 141 -12.80 -25.17 -17.58
CA SER A 141 -14.11 -25.40 -18.17
C SER A 141 -14.07 -25.92 -19.62
N SER A 142 -12.90 -25.97 -20.23
CA SER A 142 -12.66 -26.52 -21.56
C SER A 142 -12.11 -27.94 -21.48
#